data_c4b60c7ed012521e83fdaf995eec1d5c
#
_entry.id   c4b60c7ed012521e83fdaf995eec1d5c
#
_cell.length_a   1.000
_cell.length_b   1.000
_cell.length_c   1.000
_cell.angle_alpha   90.00
_cell.angle_beta   90.00
_cell.angle_gamma   90.00
#
_symmetry.space_group_name_H-M   'P 1'
#
loop_
_entity.id
_entity.type
_entity.pdbx_description
1 polymer ?
#
loop_
_entity_poly.entity_id
_entity_poly.type
_entity_poly.pdbx_seq_one_letter_code
_entity_poly.pdbx_strand_id
1 'polypeptide(L)'
;MPKLGQGILKGMGITLKHLFDKKVTRQYPDYKRPLPERSRGMLTVDMDRCIACLQCMRICPDHCISIEMEKRDIDGSGKPKPYAVGFVIDDSRCLYCGLCVEVCPVNCIYHTEEFEIQAYNRLELARQFGERPVDPTIDPKPAVKKKKPAKAAPKEDTTA
;
A
#
# COMPACT_ATOMS: atom_id res chain seq x y z
N MET A 1 -44.00 36.01 1.93
CA MET A 1 -42.67 36.35 2.50
C MET A 1 -42.65 35.81 3.93
N PRO A 2 -41.66 35.05 4.36
CA PRO A 2 -41.53 34.62 5.75
C PRO A 2 -41.34 35.86 6.63
N LYS A 3 -42.19 35.99 7.68
CA LYS A 3 -42.09 37.10 8.62
C LYS A 3 -40.73 37.08 9.33
N LEU A 4 -40.12 38.25 9.48
CA LEU A 4 -38.88 38.42 10.22
C LEU A 4 -39.00 37.75 11.60
N GLY A 5 -38.12 36.81 11.95
CA GLY A 5 -38.15 36.05 13.20
C GLY A 5 -38.68 34.61 13.09
N GLN A 6 -39.51 34.25 12.10
CA GLN A 6 -39.98 32.87 11.95
C GLN A 6 -38.84 31.87 11.64
N GLY A 7 -37.81 32.30 10.91
CA GLY A 7 -36.62 31.47 10.65
C GLY A 7 -35.83 31.18 11.91
N ILE A 8 -35.68 32.17 12.80
CA ILE A 8 -34.95 32.02 14.08
C ILE A 8 -35.71 31.03 14.99
N LEU A 9 -37.03 31.20 15.15
CA LEU A 9 -37.82 30.28 15.96
C LEU A 9 -37.80 28.85 15.41
N LYS A 10 -37.85 28.68 14.09
CA LYS A 10 -37.73 27.38 13.45
C LYS A 10 -36.34 26.75 13.71
N GLY A 11 -35.28 27.53 13.59
CA GLY A 11 -33.91 27.06 13.89
C GLY A 11 -33.79 26.63 15.36
N MET A 12 -34.27 27.43 16.30
CA MET A 12 -34.28 27.09 17.73
C MET A 12 -35.08 25.81 18.02
N GLY A 13 -36.21 25.62 17.35
CA GLY A 13 -37.02 24.41 17.48
C GLY A 13 -36.29 23.15 16.99
N ILE A 14 -35.51 23.25 15.90
CA ILE A 14 -34.72 22.16 15.39
C ILE A 14 -33.59 21.78 16.37
N THR A 15 -32.86 22.76 16.89
CA THR A 15 -31.80 22.51 17.87
C THR A 15 -32.33 21.94 19.18
N LEU A 16 -33.48 22.43 19.65
CA LEU A 16 -34.15 21.88 20.82
C LEU A 16 -34.58 20.42 20.62
N LYS A 17 -35.08 20.08 19.43
CA LYS A 17 -35.39 18.68 19.08
C LYS A 17 -34.14 17.79 19.16
N HIS A 18 -33.03 18.23 18.60
CA HIS A 18 -31.76 17.46 18.63
C HIS A 18 -31.21 17.25 20.05
N LEU A 19 -31.59 18.06 21.02
CA LEU A 19 -31.23 17.85 22.42
C LEU A 19 -31.81 16.54 22.98
N PHE A 20 -32.97 16.11 22.49
CA PHE A 20 -33.69 14.90 22.93
C PHE A 20 -33.49 13.71 21.97
N ASP A 21 -32.87 13.93 20.83
CA ASP A 21 -32.58 12.85 19.86
C ASP A 21 -31.48 11.89 20.40
N LYS A 22 -31.47 10.66 19.86
CA LYS A 22 -30.41 9.68 20.18
C LYS A 22 -29.06 10.23 19.80
N LYS A 23 -28.08 10.08 20.70
CA LYS A 23 -26.69 10.47 20.45
C LYS A 23 -26.10 9.67 19.28
N VAL A 24 -25.54 10.38 18.31
CA VAL A 24 -24.88 9.80 17.12
C VAL A 24 -23.39 9.50 17.40
N THR A 25 -22.83 10.14 18.42
CA THR A 25 -21.44 9.98 18.81
C THR A 25 -21.12 8.55 19.26
N ARG A 26 -19.95 8.05 18.89
CA ARG A 26 -19.42 6.76 19.33
C ARG A 26 -18.26 7.00 20.29
N GLN A 27 -18.18 6.19 21.31
CA GLN A 27 -17.14 6.26 22.32
C GLN A 27 -15.91 5.49 21.82
N TYR A 28 -15.12 6.10 20.95
CA TYR A 28 -13.84 5.56 20.54
C TYR A 28 -12.78 5.98 21.59
N PRO A 29 -11.83 5.11 22.01
CA PRO A 29 -11.52 3.77 21.48
C PRO A 29 -12.31 2.59 22.09
N ASP A 30 -13.15 2.83 23.12
CA ASP A 30 -13.84 1.76 23.85
C ASP A 30 -14.82 0.98 22.96
N TYR A 31 -15.48 1.67 22.03
CA TYR A 31 -16.39 1.06 21.08
C TYR A 31 -15.92 1.28 19.64
N LYS A 32 -15.27 0.27 19.07
CA LYS A 32 -14.85 0.25 17.67
C LYS A 32 -15.97 -0.27 16.76
N ARG A 33 -16.11 0.37 15.59
CA ARG A 33 -17.04 -0.11 14.57
C ARG A 33 -16.46 -1.33 13.87
N PRO A 34 -17.23 -2.40 13.62
CA PRO A 34 -16.79 -3.44 12.71
C PRO A 34 -16.54 -2.84 11.33
N LEU A 35 -15.38 -3.14 10.76
CA LEU A 35 -15.01 -2.67 9.43
C LEU A 35 -15.75 -3.48 8.36
N PRO A 36 -16.12 -2.87 7.23
CA PRO A 36 -16.69 -3.62 6.12
C PRO A 36 -15.63 -4.54 5.49
N GLU A 37 -16.06 -5.67 4.91
CA GLU A 37 -15.19 -6.67 4.26
C GLU A 37 -14.16 -6.07 3.29
N ARG A 38 -14.54 -5.00 2.57
CA ARG A 38 -13.67 -4.34 1.58
C ARG A 38 -12.91 -3.16 2.15
N SER A 39 -12.71 -3.12 3.45
CA SER A 39 -11.93 -2.07 4.06
C SER A 39 -10.44 -2.23 3.73
N ARG A 40 -9.77 -1.11 3.47
CA ARG A 40 -8.34 -1.06 3.18
C ARG A 40 -7.60 -0.61 4.44
N GLY A 41 -7.34 -1.55 5.35
CA GLY A 41 -6.48 -1.31 6.51
C GLY A 41 -5.00 -1.47 6.16
N MET A 42 -4.18 -1.76 7.15
CA MET A 42 -2.74 -1.95 6.96
C MET A 42 -2.45 -3.08 5.96
N LEU A 43 -1.42 -2.89 5.15
CA LEU A 43 -0.90 -3.94 4.28
C LEU A 43 -0.05 -4.92 5.10
N THR A 44 -0.21 -6.20 4.84
CA THR A 44 0.60 -7.28 5.43
C THR A 44 1.09 -8.20 4.32
N VAL A 45 2.26 -8.80 4.54
CA VAL A 45 2.90 -9.70 3.58
C VAL A 45 3.14 -11.05 4.22
N ASP A 46 2.67 -12.09 3.55
CA ASP A 46 3.00 -13.49 3.84
C ASP A 46 4.27 -13.85 3.06
N MET A 47 5.40 -13.91 3.77
CA MET A 47 6.71 -14.15 3.16
C MET A 47 6.86 -15.57 2.61
N ASP A 48 6.18 -16.55 3.20
CA ASP A 48 6.26 -17.96 2.78
C ASP A 48 5.64 -18.17 1.39
N ARG A 49 4.65 -17.35 1.05
CA ARG A 49 3.97 -17.40 -0.25
C ARG A 49 4.62 -16.50 -1.30
N CYS A 50 5.53 -15.61 -0.89
CA CYS A 50 6.11 -14.62 -1.79
C CYS A 50 7.13 -15.26 -2.74
N ILE A 51 6.90 -15.14 -4.05
CA ILE A 51 7.78 -15.65 -5.11
C ILE A 51 8.80 -14.60 -5.60
N ALA A 52 8.96 -13.50 -4.92
CA ALA A 52 9.89 -12.41 -5.27
C ALA A 52 9.76 -11.89 -6.72
N CYS A 53 8.54 -11.81 -7.26
CA CYS A 53 8.30 -11.38 -8.64
C CYS A 53 8.44 -9.86 -8.87
N LEU A 54 8.57 -9.06 -7.81
CA LEU A 54 8.72 -7.58 -7.82
C LEU A 54 7.57 -6.81 -8.47
N GLN A 55 6.44 -7.42 -8.78
CA GLN A 55 5.33 -6.71 -9.43
C GLN A 55 4.71 -5.65 -8.51
N CYS A 56 4.56 -5.95 -7.21
CA CYS A 56 4.05 -5.01 -6.21
C CYS A 56 4.93 -3.76 -6.08
N MET A 57 6.26 -3.91 -6.13
CA MET A 57 7.20 -2.78 -6.10
C MET A 57 7.10 -1.91 -7.37
N ARG A 58 6.90 -2.53 -8.54
CA ARG A 58 6.82 -1.81 -9.82
C ARG A 58 5.51 -1.06 -10.02
N ILE A 59 4.40 -1.61 -9.51
CA ILE A 59 3.08 -1.01 -9.67
C ILE A 59 2.84 0.12 -8.67
N CYS A 60 3.59 0.16 -7.58
CA CYS A 60 3.40 1.15 -6.53
C CYS A 60 3.67 2.57 -7.07
N PRO A 61 2.69 3.48 -7.05
CA PRO A 61 2.87 4.84 -7.58
C PRO A 61 3.84 5.67 -6.74
N ASP A 62 3.92 5.41 -5.44
CA ASP A 62 4.76 6.15 -4.50
C ASP A 62 6.03 5.39 -4.07
N HIS A 63 6.30 4.25 -4.71
CA HIS A 63 7.50 3.44 -4.45
C HIS A 63 7.74 3.16 -2.95
N CYS A 64 6.67 2.89 -2.20
CA CYS A 64 6.74 2.63 -0.76
C CYS A 64 7.14 1.18 -0.41
N ILE A 65 7.34 0.31 -1.41
CA ILE A 65 7.70 -1.10 -1.22
C ILE A 65 9.13 -1.34 -1.68
N SER A 66 9.96 -1.91 -0.81
CA SER A 66 11.33 -2.34 -1.12
C SER A 66 11.49 -3.83 -0.83
N ILE A 67 12.12 -4.56 -1.74
CA ILE A 67 12.28 -6.01 -1.64
C ILE A 67 13.75 -6.38 -1.93
N GLU A 68 14.36 -7.08 -0.98
CA GLU A 68 15.66 -7.74 -1.20
C GLU A 68 15.46 -9.19 -1.59
N MET A 69 16.18 -9.62 -2.63
CA MET A 69 16.08 -10.96 -3.18
C MET A 69 17.42 -11.67 -3.13
N GLU A 70 17.37 -12.95 -2.79
CA GLU A 70 18.47 -13.88 -2.97
C GLU A 70 18.04 -15.07 -3.84
N LYS A 71 19.01 -15.71 -4.45
CA LYS A 71 18.78 -16.96 -5.16
C LYS A 71 19.11 -18.10 -4.20
N ARG A 72 18.10 -18.86 -3.80
CA ARG A 72 18.26 -20.03 -2.92
C ARG A 72 17.68 -21.29 -3.58
N ASP A 73 18.29 -22.42 -3.31
CA ASP A 73 17.74 -23.74 -3.68
C ASP A 73 16.74 -24.18 -2.61
N ILE A 74 15.47 -23.81 -2.81
CA ILE A 74 14.37 -24.08 -1.85
C ILE A 74 13.89 -25.53 -1.96
N ASP A 75 13.90 -26.08 -3.18
CA ASP A 75 13.32 -27.38 -3.48
C ASP A 75 14.34 -28.54 -3.55
N GLY A 76 15.62 -28.26 -3.26
CA GLY A 76 16.68 -29.29 -3.42
C GLY A 76 16.91 -29.76 -4.85
N SER A 77 16.35 -29.07 -5.85
CA SER A 77 16.44 -29.43 -7.27
C SER A 77 17.73 -28.97 -7.95
N GLY A 78 18.64 -28.32 -7.21
CA GLY A 78 19.88 -27.76 -7.74
C GLY A 78 19.70 -26.52 -8.65
N LYS A 79 18.48 -26.01 -8.76
CA LYS A 79 18.18 -24.78 -9.53
C LYS A 79 17.81 -23.65 -8.56
N PRO A 80 18.65 -22.60 -8.47
CA PRO A 80 18.38 -21.48 -7.57
C PRO A 80 17.14 -20.72 -8.04
N LYS A 81 16.13 -20.63 -7.15
CA LYS A 81 14.93 -19.81 -7.36
C LYS A 81 15.10 -18.47 -6.64
N PRO A 82 14.49 -17.37 -7.18
CA PRO A 82 14.48 -16.11 -6.47
C PRO A 82 13.59 -16.24 -5.22
N TYR A 83 14.12 -15.80 -4.09
CA TYR A 83 13.46 -15.78 -2.80
C TYR A 83 13.55 -14.38 -2.20
N ALA A 84 12.45 -13.87 -1.64
CA ALA A 84 12.46 -12.59 -0.95
C ALA A 84 13.02 -12.78 0.47
N VAL A 85 14.20 -12.25 0.72
CA VAL A 85 14.85 -12.33 2.02
C VAL A 85 14.40 -11.22 2.95
N GLY A 86 14.17 -10.05 2.39
CA GLY A 86 13.67 -8.89 3.10
C GLY A 86 12.58 -8.18 2.31
N PHE A 87 11.56 -7.70 3.01
CA PHE A 87 10.46 -6.95 2.43
C PHE A 87 10.11 -5.79 3.37
N VAL A 88 10.03 -4.59 2.84
CA VAL A 88 9.67 -3.39 3.60
C VAL A 88 8.50 -2.70 2.95
N ILE A 89 7.56 -2.27 3.78
CA ILE A 89 6.48 -1.37 3.40
C ILE A 89 6.62 -0.09 4.23
N ASP A 90 6.84 1.03 3.57
CA ASP A 90 6.86 2.35 4.20
C ASP A 90 5.43 2.90 4.27
N ASP A 91 4.76 2.68 5.41
CA ASP A 91 3.38 3.13 5.63
C ASP A 91 3.27 4.66 5.69
N SER A 92 4.38 5.38 5.94
CA SER A 92 4.38 6.84 5.92
C SER A 92 4.18 7.44 4.52
N ARG A 93 4.44 6.65 3.47
CA ARG A 93 4.29 7.01 2.06
C ARG A 93 3.15 6.26 1.38
N CYS A 94 2.66 5.19 1.99
CA CYS A 94 1.66 4.32 1.39
C CYS A 94 0.32 5.02 1.24
N LEU A 95 -0.24 5.02 0.02
CA LEU A 95 -1.57 5.56 -0.28
C LEU A 95 -2.71 4.58 0.00
N TYR A 96 -2.41 3.37 0.45
CA TYR A 96 -3.40 2.29 0.64
C TYR A 96 -4.31 2.06 -0.57
N CYS A 97 -3.80 2.29 -1.79
CA CYS A 97 -4.56 2.19 -3.04
C CYS A 97 -4.94 0.77 -3.43
N GLY A 98 -4.23 -0.26 -2.91
CA GLY A 98 -4.52 -1.68 -3.14
C GLY A 98 -3.97 -2.25 -4.45
N LEU A 99 -3.31 -1.46 -5.31
CA LEU A 99 -2.76 -1.94 -6.59
C LEU A 99 -1.75 -3.09 -6.42
N CYS A 100 -0.96 -3.06 -5.33
CA CYS A 100 0.01 -4.11 -5.01
C CYS A 100 -0.69 -5.45 -4.66
N VAL A 101 -1.86 -5.38 -4.05
CA VAL A 101 -2.69 -6.55 -3.73
C VAL A 101 -3.26 -7.15 -5.02
N GLU A 102 -3.83 -6.32 -5.88
CA GLU A 102 -4.44 -6.74 -7.14
C GLU A 102 -3.45 -7.37 -8.12
N VAL A 103 -2.21 -6.87 -8.17
CA VAL A 103 -1.18 -7.37 -9.11
C VAL A 103 -0.50 -8.64 -8.62
N CYS A 104 -0.66 -9.03 -7.37
CA CYS A 104 0.06 -10.16 -6.78
C CYS A 104 -0.50 -11.51 -7.28
N PRO A 105 0.27 -12.32 -8.05
CA PRO A 105 -0.22 -13.56 -8.63
C PRO A 105 -0.45 -14.67 -7.59
N VAL A 106 0.17 -14.56 -6.42
CA VAL A 106 0.09 -15.55 -5.33
C VAL A 106 -0.68 -15.04 -4.11
N ASN A 107 -1.24 -13.82 -4.19
CA ASN A 107 -1.97 -13.17 -3.10
C ASN A 107 -1.21 -13.19 -1.75
N CYS A 108 0.12 -12.94 -1.80
CA CYS A 108 0.93 -12.88 -0.59
C CYS A 108 0.84 -11.55 0.15
N ILE A 109 0.41 -10.49 -0.52
CA ILE A 109 0.19 -9.17 0.07
C ILE A 109 -1.31 -8.90 0.14
N TYR A 110 -1.80 -8.45 1.30
CA TYR A 110 -3.22 -8.21 1.52
C TYR A 110 -3.45 -7.13 2.58
N HIS A 111 -4.66 -6.58 2.62
CA HIS A 111 -5.09 -5.63 3.63
C HIS A 111 -5.60 -6.36 4.87
N THR A 112 -5.20 -5.89 6.04
CA THR A 112 -5.73 -6.34 7.33
C THR A 112 -6.88 -5.44 7.81
N GLU A 113 -7.55 -5.83 8.87
CA GLU A 113 -8.54 -4.99 9.53
C GLU A 113 -7.91 -3.92 10.44
N GLU A 114 -6.62 -4.04 10.70
CA GLU A 114 -5.88 -3.06 11.49
C GLU A 114 -5.69 -1.77 10.73
N PHE A 115 -5.95 -0.63 11.37
CA PHE A 115 -5.81 0.70 10.79
C PHE A 115 -5.14 1.70 11.75
N GLU A 116 -4.90 1.28 12.99
CA GLU A 116 -4.29 2.13 14.01
C GLU A 116 -2.77 2.05 13.90
N ILE A 117 -2.20 2.90 13.05
CA ILE A 117 -0.76 3.06 12.92
C ILE A 117 -0.40 4.44 13.42
N GLN A 118 0.35 4.50 14.50
CA GLN A 118 0.91 5.74 15.02
C GLN A 118 2.36 5.54 15.41
N ALA A 119 3.19 6.48 15.06
CA ALA A 119 4.58 6.51 15.45
C ALA A 119 5.02 7.96 15.65
N TYR A 120 5.96 8.16 16.56
CA TYR A 120 6.54 9.48 16.80
C TYR A 120 7.55 9.83 15.71
N ASN A 121 8.27 8.83 15.21
CA ASN A 121 9.28 9.00 14.17
C ASN A 121 8.81 8.31 12.90
N ARG A 122 8.98 8.97 11.74
CA ARG A 122 8.62 8.44 10.43
C ARG A 122 9.26 7.08 10.13
N LEU A 123 10.50 6.84 10.57
CA LEU A 123 11.22 5.60 10.30
C LEU A 123 10.56 4.37 10.98
N GLU A 124 9.83 4.58 12.05
CA GLU A 124 9.10 3.51 12.75
C GLU A 124 7.88 3.01 11.94
N LEU A 125 7.39 3.83 11.00
CA LEU A 125 6.31 3.47 10.08
C LEU A 125 6.78 2.58 8.93
N ALA A 126 8.08 2.37 8.76
CA ALA A 126 8.63 1.42 7.81
C ALA A 126 8.61 0.01 8.40
N ARG A 127 7.56 -0.75 8.11
CA ARG A 127 7.40 -2.11 8.62
C ARG A 127 8.20 -3.10 7.79
N GLN A 128 8.95 -3.92 8.50
CA GLN A 128 9.84 -4.91 7.91
C GLN A 128 9.25 -6.32 8.06
N PHE A 129 9.38 -7.10 6.99
CA PHE A 129 8.98 -8.49 6.92
C PHE A 129 10.14 -9.32 6.37
N GLY A 130 10.26 -10.57 6.81
CA GLY A 130 11.31 -11.47 6.36
C GLY A 130 12.50 -11.56 7.31
N GLU A 131 13.55 -12.26 6.87
CA GLU A 131 14.72 -12.60 7.68
C GLU A 131 15.73 -11.46 7.81
N ARG A 132 15.79 -10.58 6.82
CA ARG A 132 16.80 -9.52 6.74
C ARG A 132 16.17 -8.14 6.75
N PRO A 133 16.64 -7.21 7.59
CA PRO A 133 16.20 -5.83 7.56
C PRO A 133 16.66 -5.16 6.26
N VAL A 134 15.75 -4.42 5.62
CA VAL A 134 16.00 -3.60 4.43
C VAL A 134 15.92 -2.13 4.83
N ASP A 135 16.85 -1.31 4.35
CA ASP A 135 16.82 0.12 4.64
C ASP A 135 15.66 0.82 3.93
N PRO A 136 14.69 1.40 4.67
CA PRO A 136 13.53 2.06 4.07
C PRO A 136 13.88 3.36 3.36
N THR A 137 15.08 3.89 3.57
CA THR A 137 15.56 5.14 2.95
C THR A 137 16.09 4.94 1.53
N ILE A 138 16.28 3.71 1.09
CA ILE A 138 16.71 3.42 -0.27
C ILE A 138 15.47 3.58 -1.17
N ASP A 139 15.36 4.76 -1.79
CA ASP A 139 14.42 4.91 -2.90
C ASP A 139 14.70 3.80 -3.92
N PRO A 140 13.70 2.96 -4.25
CA PRO A 140 13.91 1.90 -5.24
C PRO A 140 14.38 2.60 -6.51
N LYS A 141 15.65 2.39 -6.88
CA LYS A 141 16.18 2.94 -8.12
C LYS A 141 15.20 2.57 -9.22
N PRO A 142 14.62 3.53 -9.95
CA PRO A 142 13.69 3.23 -11.03
C PRO A 142 14.40 2.22 -11.92
N ALA A 143 13.74 1.08 -12.18
CA ALA A 143 14.33 0.02 -13.01
C ALA A 143 14.75 0.66 -14.33
N VAL A 144 16.04 0.95 -14.48
CA VAL A 144 16.59 1.55 -15.69
C VAL A 144 16.26 0.56 -16.79
N LYS A 145 15.27 0.90 -17.62
CA LYS A 145 14.96 0.17 -18.85
C LYS A 145 16.26 0.19 -19.64
N LYS A 146 17.00 -0.93 -19.63
CA LYS A 146 18.13 -1.11 -20.56
C LYS A 146 17.53 -0.88 -21.93
N LYS A 147 17.84 0.29 -22.54
CA LYS A 147 17.52 0.56 -23.93
C LYS A 147 18.12 -0.61 -24.71
N LYS A 148 17.26 -1.38 -25.37
CA LYS A 148 17.73 -2.37 -26.35
C LYS A 148 18.62 -1.60 -27.31
N PRO A 149 19.84 -2.09 -27.63
CA PRO A 149 20.68 -1.43 -28.64
C PRO A 149 19.85 -1.33 -29.90
N ALA A 150 19.76 -0.13 -30.44
CA ALA A 150 19.10 0.12 -31.71
C ALA A 150 19.72 -0.81 -32.75
N LYS A 151 18.92 -1.63 -33.42
CA LYS A 151 19.35 -2.42 -34.59
C LYS A 151 19.99 -1.45 -35.57
N ALA A 152 21.27 -1.67 -35.89
CA ALA A 152 21.97 -0.93 -36.90
C ALA A 152 21.17 -1.01 -38.22
N ALA A 153 20.90 0.14 -38.80
CA ALA A 153 20.27 0.22 -40.12
C ALA A 153 21.16 -0.47 -41.16
N PRO A 154 20.59 -1.20 -42.12
CA PRO A 154 21.36 -1.76 -43.21
C PRO A 154 22.00 -0.63 -44.05
N LYS A 155 23.29 -0.77 -44.31
CA LYS A 155 23.99 0.12 -45.23
C LYS A 155 23.45 -0.14 -46.63
N GLU A 156 22.86 0.88 -47.24
CA GLU A 156 22.58 0.87 -48.69
C GLU A 156 23.90 0.92 -49.44
N ASP A 157 24.22 -0.15 -50.16
CA ASP A 157 25.31 -0.19 -51.13
C ASP A 157 24.87 0.65 -52.33
N THR A 158 25.49 1.83 -52.45
CA THR A 158 25.44 2.64 -53.69
C THR A 158 26.47 2.04 -54.62
N THR A 159 26.02 1.26 -55.59
CA THR A 159 26.80 0.96 -56.79
C THR A 159 26.43 1.91 -57.91
N ALA A 160 27.48 2.51 -58.48
CA ALA A 160 27.59 3.46 -59.57
C ALA A 160 26.67 3.28 -60.77
#